data_c8d6fc5676feb4705fb6fb8649198701
#
_entry.id   c8d6fc5676feb4705fb6fb8649198701
#
_cell.length_a   1.000
_cell.length_b   1.000
_cell.length_c   1.000
_cell.angle_alpha   90.00
_cell.angle_beta   90.00
_cell.angle_gamma   90.00
#
_symmetry.space_group_name_H-M   'P 1'
#
loop_
_entity.id
_entity.type
_entity.pdbx_description
1 polymer ?
#
loop_
_entity_poly.entity_id
_entity_poly.type
_entity_poly.pdbx_seq_one_letter_code
_entity_poly.pdbx_strand_id
1 'polypeptide(L)'
;MHVSREGRVVNLDGVLNEHVDLQMIEAALTAATQAASTESGEVMLDLSKVQRANSSGLLQWLRMTKRLKLPLCYKNAPVWLVEQFNMIDEFFDGQVRVESIFAHFYCPETDSSETHLLTLGKDVPILEQYKNFHASATSSDGKTLEPDFDERSYFHFIARHLFKKTDP
;
A
#
# COMPACT_ATOMS: atom_id res chain seq x y z
N MET A 1 -5.90 -16.01 7.54
CA MET A 1 -5.73 -15.20 6.31
C MET A 1 -5.97 -16.08 5.10
N HIS A 2 -6.78 -15.63 4.17
CA HIS A 2 -6.99 -16.28 2.88
C HIS A 2 -6.05 -15.68 1.83
N VAL A 3 -5.49 -16.51 0.95
CA VAL A 3 -4.57 -16.09 -0.12
C VAL A 3 -5.11 -16.62 -1.44
N SER A 4 -5.26 -15.76 -2.43
CA SER A 4 -5.62 -16.15 -3.79
C SER A 4 -4.70 -15.45 -4.79
N ARG A 5 -4.59 -16.01 -6.01
CA ARG A 5 -3.70 -15.49 -7.05
C ARG A 5 -4.38 -15.50 -8.42
N GLU A 6 -4.23 -14.40 -9.14
CA GLU A 6 -4.62 -14.26 -10.55
C GLU A 6 -3.43 -13.69 -11.34
N GLY A 7 -2.81 -14.55 -12.15
CA GLY A 7 -1.59 -14.16 -12.86
C GLY A 7 -0.49 -13.72 -11.89
N ARG A 8 -0.10 -12.44 -11.97
CA ARG A 8 0.90 -11.80 -11.10
C ARG A 8 0.30 -11.05 -9.89
N VAL A 9 -1.02 -11.05 -9.74
CA VAL A 9 -1.70 -10.41 -8.61
C VAL A 9 -1.93 -11.45 -7.52
N VAL A 10 -1.44 -11.16 -6.33
CA VAL A 10 -1.70 -11.94 -5.12
C VAL A 10 -2.64 -11.13 -4.23
N ASN A 11 -3.80 -11.69 -3.90
CA ASN A 11 -4.78 -11.05 -3.04
C ASN A 11 -4.69 -11.65 -1.64
N LEU A 12 -4.62 -10.78 -0.63
CA LEU A 12 -4.63 -11.16 0.78
C LEU A 12 -5.96 -10.72 1.41
N ASP A 13 -6.59 -11.61 2.18
CA ASP A 13 -7.86 -11.34 2.85
C ASP A 13 -7.80 -11.82 4.31
N GLY A 14 -8.09 -10.92 5.24
CA GLY A 14 -8.19 -11.20 6.68
C GLY A 14 -7.19 -10.43 7.53
N VAL A 15 -6.69 -11.08 8.59
CA VAL A 15 -5.83 -10.46 9.62
C VAL A 15 -4.41 -11.01 9.51
N LEU A 16 -3.43 -10.12 9.50
CA LEU A 16 -2.01 -10.47 9.53
C LEU A 16 -1.53 -10.56 11.00
N ASN A 17 -1.45 -11.77 11.52
CA ASN A 17 -1.00 -12.05 12.89
C ASN A 17 -0.03 -13.23 12.93
N GLU A 18 0.38 -13.64 14.12
CA GLU A 18 1.32 -14.75 14.35
C GLU A 18 0.83 -16.12 13.89
N HIS A 19 -0.47 -16.27 13.61
CA HIS A 19 -1.07 -17.53 13.15
C HIS A 19 -1.20 -17.62 11.63
N VAL A 20 -0.72 -16.61 10.91
CA VAL A 20 -0.77 -16.63 9.45
C VAL A 20 0.20 -17.65 8.89
N ASP A 21 -0.26 -18.48 7.98
CA ASP A 21 0.58 -19.38 7.21
C ASP A 21 1.37 -18.59 6.16
N LEU A 22 2.57 -18.14 6.55
CA LEU A 22 3.47 -17.40 5.66
C LEU A 22 3.99 -18.25 4.51
N GLN A 23 4.04 -19.58 4.64
CA GLN A 23 4.48 -20.46 3.54
C GLN A 23 3.50 -20.42 2.38
N MET A 24 2.20 -20.31 2.68
CA MET A 24 1.16 -20.14 1.66
C MET A 24 1.33 -18.81 0.91
N ILE A 25 1.59 -17.73 1.64
CA ILE A 25 1.83 -16.41 1.03
C ILE A 25 3.11 -16.45 0.17
N GLU A 26 4.19 -16.98 0.70
CA GLU A 26 5.47 -17.11 0.00
C GLU A 26 5.34 -17.92 -1.28
N ALA A 27 4.63 -19.04 -1.25
CA ALA A 27 4.36 -19.87 -2.42
C ALA A 27 3.56 -19.09 -3.48
N ALA A 28 2.54 -18.33 -3.07
CA ALA A 28 1.75 -17.50 -3.98
C ALA A 28 2.59 -16.39 -4.63
N LEU A 29 3.43 -15.69 -3.85
CA LEU A 29 4.33 -14.65 -4.35
C LEU A 29 5.35 -15.23 -5.34
N THR A 30 5.97 -16.35 -5.02
CA THR A 30 6.94 -17.02 -5.90
C THR A 30 6.28 -17.49 -7.20
N ALA A 31 5.09 -18.06 -7.12
CA ALA A 31 4.34 -18.47 -8.32
C ALA A 31 3.90 -17.27 -9.17
N ALA A 32 3.58 -16.13 -8.54
CA ALA A 32 3.24 -14.90 -9.24
C ALA A 32 4.44 -14.30 -10.00
N THR A 33 5.65 -14.41 -9.45
CA THR A 33 6.88 -13.98 -10.12
C THR A 33 7.14 -14.80 -11.39
N GLN A 34 6.89 -16.10 -11.36
CA GLN A 34 7.07 -16.97 -12.53
C GLN A 34 6.01 -16.71 -13.63
N ALA A 35 4.83 -16.25 -13.24
CA ALA A 35 3.77 -15.89 -14.18
C ALA A 35 3.93 -14.47 -14.78
N ALA A 36 4.89 -13.68 -14.27
CA ALA A 36 5.17 -12.34 -14.79
C ALA A 36 5.91 -12.44 -16.12
N SER A 37 5.22 -12.13 -17.22
CA SER A 37 5.78 -12.06 -18.57
C SER A 37 6.54 -10.76 -18.85
N THR A 38 6.72 -9.90 -17.86
CA THR A 38 7.42 -8.61 -17.98
C THR A 38 8.85 -8.73 -17.49
N GLU A 39 9.77 -7.98 -18.09
CA GLU A 39 11.19 -7.92 -17.70
C GLU A 39 11.40 -7.55 -16.21
N SER A 40 10.47 -6.82 -15.59
CA SER A 40 10.57 -6.41 -14.19
C SER A 40 10.28 -7.54 -13.18
N GLY A 41 9.56 -8.61 -13.57
CA GLY A 41 9.15 -9.68 -12.65
C GLY A 41 8.30 -9.20 -11.46
N GLU A 42 7.76 -7.97 -11.50
CA GLU A 42 7.05 -7.33 -10.39
C GLU A 42 5.75 -8.08 -10.03
N VAL A 43 5.59 -8.38 -8.76
CA VAL A 43 4.39 -9.01 -8.19
C VAL A 43 3.50 -7.94 -7.57
N MET A 44 2.25 -7.89 -7.99
CA MET A 44 1.24 -7.01 -7.40
C MET A 44 0.60 -7.68 -6.20
N LEU A 45 0.56 -6.96 -5.08
CA LEU A 45 -0.03 -7.43 -3.84
C LEU A 45 -1.23 -6.58 -3.50
N ASP A 46 -2.43 -7.12 -3.70
CA ASP A 46 -3.67 -6.44 -3.34
C ASP A 46 -3.97 -6.63 -1.87
N LEU A 47 -4.02 -5.51 -1.15
CA LEU A 47 -4.17 -5.44 0.30
C LEU A 47 -5.54 -4.91 0.73
N SER A 48 -6.46 -4.69 -0.21
CA SER A 48 -7.78 -4.08 0.04
C SER A 48 -8.60 -4.79 1.12
N LYS A 49 -8.37 -6.09 1.31
CA LYS A 49 -9.08 -6.93 2.28
C LYS A 49 -8.26 -7.29 3.52
N VAL A 50 -7.06 -6.73 3.67
CA VAL A 50 -6.27 -6.91 4.89
C VAL A 50 -6.77 -5.95 5.96
N GLN A 51 -7.54 -6.49 6.90
CA GLN A 51 -8.28 -5.68 7.88
C GLN A 51 -7.38 -5.01 8.92
N ARG A 52 -6.36 -5.72 9.38
CA ARG A 52 -5.40 -5.27 10.40
C ARG A 52 -4.20 -6.19 10.48
N ALA A 53 -3.16 -5.72 11.17
CA ALA A 53 -2.04 -6.56 11.58
C ALA A 53 -1.71 -6.31 13.06
N ASN A 54 -1.09 -7.28 13.71
CA ASN A 54 -0.40 -7.06 14.98
C ASN A 54 1.12 -7.02 14.77
N SER A 55 1.86 -6.59 15.79
CA SER A 55 3.31 -6.44 15.68
C SER A 55 4.04 -7.74 15.30
N SER A 56 3.56 -8.89 15.78
CA SER A 56 4.13 -10.20 15.45
C SER A 56 3.93 -10.54 13.97
N GLY A 57 2.72 -10.32 13.45
CA GLY A 57 2.42 -10.54 12.03
C GLY A 57 3.23 -9.62 11.13
N LEU A 58 3.32 -8.33 11.47
CA LEU A 58 4.14 -7.37 10.73
C LEU A 58 5.62 -7.76 10.71
N LEU A 59 6.18 -8.13 11.87
CA LEU A 59 7.57 -8.56 11.95
C LEU A 59 7.85 -9.78 11.08
N GLN A 60 6.96 -10.77 11.11
CA GLN A 60 7.08 -11.98 10.29
C GLN A 60 6.96 -11.64 8.78
N TRP A 61 6.03 -10.74 8.41
CA TRP A 61 5.88 -10.22 7.06
C TRP A 61 7.17 -9.58 6.54
N LEU A 62 7.73 -8.62 7.30
CA LEU A 62 8.96 -7.92 6.93
C LEU A 62 10.16 -8.87 6.77
N ARG A 63 10.28 -9.85 7.67
CA ARG A 63 11.33 -10.88 7.56
C ARG A 63 11.17 -11.74 6.30
N MET A 64 9.95 -12.12 5.97
CA MET A 64 9.63 -12.89 4.77
C MET A 64 9.97 -12.11 3.50
N THR A 65 9.46 -10.88 3.35
CA THR A 65 9.68 -10.04 2.17
C THR A 65 11.16 -9.72 1.98
N LYS A 66 11.87 -9.41 3.06
CA LYS A 66 13.33 -9.17 3.05
C LYS A 66 14.13 -10.40 2.60
N ARG A 67 13.69 -11.61 2.97
CA ARG A 67 14.32 -12.87 2.56
C ARG A 67 14.04 -13.18 1.09
N LEU A 68 12.82 -12.97 0.63
CA LEU A 68 12.40 -13.28 -0.75
C LEU A 68 13.03 -12.34 -1.78
N LYS A 69 13.27 -11.08 -1.43
CA LYS A 69 13.84 -10.05 -2.32
C LYS A 69 13.11 -9.90 -3.66
N LEU A 70 11.81 -10.14 -3.66
CA LEU A 70 10.99 -10.00 -4.87
C LEU A 70 10.65 -8.53 -5.12
N PRO A 71 10.59 -8.11 -6.39
CA PRO A 71 10.01 -6.80 -6.72
C PRO A 71 8.51 -6.82 -6.42
N LEU A 72 8.09 -6.00 -5.46
CA LEU A 72 6.71 -5.94 -4.96
C LEU A 72 6.06 -4.60 -5.31
N CYS A 73 4.80 -4.64 -5.72
CA CYS A 73 3.93 -3.49 -5.84
C CYS A 73 2.76 -3.63 -4.88
N TYR A 74 2.71 -2.80 -3.85
CA TYR A 74 1.56 -2.72 -2.96
C TYR A 74 0.42 -1.95 -3.63
N LYS A 75 -0.73 -2.59 -3.72
CA LYS A 75 -1.95 -2.05 -4.30
C LYS A 75 -3.05 -2.02 -3.24
N ASN A 76 -3.85 -0.95 -3.25
CA ASN A 76 -4.99 -0.78 -2.35
C ASN A 76 -4.59 -0.90 -0.87
N ALA A 77 -3.46 -0.28 -0.48
CA ALA A 77 -2.99 -0.35 0.90
C ALA A 77 -4.00 0.33 1.84
N PRO A 78 -4.51 -0.37 2.87
CA PRO A 78 -5.47 0.20 3.81
C PRO A 78 -4.81 1.29 4.67
N VAL A 79 -5.63 2.20 5.22
CA VAL A 79 -5.18 3.37 6.00
C VAL A 79 -4.18 2.98 7.11
N TRP A 80 -4.50 1.95 7.90
CA TRP A 80 -3.61 1.48 8.97
C TRP A 80 -2.22 1.06 8.46
N LEU A 81 -2.12 0.54 7.22
CA LEU A 81 -0.83 0.14 6.64
C LEU A 81 -0.03 1.33 6.14
N VAL A 82 -0.70 2.38 5.63
CA VAL A 82 -0.04 3.64 5.27
C VAL A 82 0.63 4.27 6.49
N GLU A 83 -0.02 4.20 7.66
CA GLU A 83 0.59 4.62 8.93
C GLU A 83 1.86 3.80 9.24
N GLN A 84 1.84 2.48 8.98
CA GLN A 84 3.03 1.64 9.15
C GLN A 84 4.13 1.99 8.13
N PHE A 85 3.79 2.33 6.89
CA PHE A 85 4.76 2.82 5.91
C PHE A 85 5.50 4.07 6.36
N ASN A 86 4.84 4.94 7.12
CA ASN A 86 5.46 6.14 7.68
C ASN A 86 6.38 5.85 8.89
N MET A 87 6.18 4.73 9.57
CA MET A 87 6.92 4.38 10.79
C MET A 87 8.05 3.37 10.56
N ILE A 88 7.93 2.49 9.58
CA ILE A 88 8.79 1.32 9.41
C ILE A 88 9.44 1.35 8.03
N ASP A 89 10.74 1.68 7.97
CA ASP A 89 11.50 1.76 6.72
C ASP A 89 11.65 0.43 6.00
N GLU A 90 11.66 -0.67 6.75
CA GLU A 90 11.87 -2.02 6.23
C GLU A 90 10.79 -2.45 5.23
N PHE A 91 9.63 -1.81 5.19
CA PHE A 91 8.64 -2.06 4.13
C PHE A 91 9.19 -1.77 2.74
N PHE A 92 10.18 -0.89 2.65
CA PHE A 92 10.77 -0.42 1.39
C PHE A 92 12.19 -0.99 1.15
N ASP A 93 12.60 -1.98 1.96
CA ASP A 93 13.82 -2.73 1.71
C ASP A 93 13.69 -3.50 0.37
N GLY A 94 14.54 -3.16 -0.61
CA GLY A 94 14.53 -3.79 -1.92
C GLY A 94 13.76 -3.02 -2.99
N GLN A 95 13.18 -3.76 -3.94
CA GLN A 95 12.43 -3.17 -5.05
C GLN A 95 10.93 -3.15 -4.73
N VAL A 96 10.54 -2.18 -3.91
CA VAL A 96 9.14 -2.01 -3.52
C VAL A 96 8.56 -0.73 -4.13
N ARG A 97 7.36 -0.84 -4.67
CA ARG A 97 6.55 0.27 -5.16
C ARG A 97 5.18 0.24 -4.47
N VAL A 98 4.58 1.41 -4.31
CA VAL A 98 3.18 1.54 -3.89
C VAL A 98 2.41 2.13 -5.07
N GLU A 99 1.36 1.46 -5.51
CA GLU A 99 0.50 1.92 -6.60
C GLU A 99 -0.66 2.75 -6.08
N SER A 100 -1.32 2.27 -5.03
CA SER A 100 -2.52 2.93 -4.51
C SER A 100 -2.71 2.69 -3.02
N ILE A 101 -3.35 3.64 -2.37
CA ILE A 101 -3.61 3.67 -0.93
C ILE A 101 -5.04 4.12 -0.67
N PHE A 102 -5.63 3.70 0.42
CA PHE A 102 -6.88 4.27 0.92
C PHE A 102 -6.59 5.41 1.89
N ALA A 103 -7.46 6.44 1.88
CA ALA A 103 -7.39 7.58 2.78
C ALA A 103 -8.80 7.98 3.24
N HIS A 104 -8.91 8.51 4.46
CA HIS A 104 -10.17 9.01 5.02
C HIS A 104 -10.41 10.45 4.60
N PHE A 105 -11.64 10.74 4.22
CA PHE A 105 -12.10 12.07 3.87
C PHE A 105 -13.38 12.39 4.64
N TYR A 106 -13.57 13.66 4.93
CA TYR A 106 -14.73 14.19 5.64
C TYR A 106 -15.54 15.10 4.73
N CYS A 107 -16.84 15.00 4.79
CA CYS A 107 -17.78 15.88 4.11
C CYS A 107 -18.38 16.89 5.11
N PRO A 108 -17.99 18.19 5.05
CA PRO A 108 -18.52 19.19 5.97
C PRO A 108 -20.04 19.42 5.83
N GLU A 109 -20.59 19.20 4.62
CA GLU A 109 -21.99 19.44 4.36
C GLU A 109 -22.92 18.38 4.97
N THR A 110 -22.44 17.13 5.11
CA THR A 110 -23.24 16.01 5.60
C THR A 110 -22.78 15.47 6.94
N ASP A 111 -21.68 16.02 7.48
CA ASP A 111 -21.04 15.53 8.72
C ASP A 111 -20.75 14.02 8.65
N SER A 112 -20.21 13.56 7.53
CA SER A 112 -19.94 12.16 7.28
C SER A 112 -18.51 11.92 6.79
N SER A 113 -17.96 10.76 7.11
CA SER A 113 -16.62 10.35 6.65
C SER A 113 -16.74 9.24 5.61
N GLU A 114 -15.89 9.33 4.59
CA GLU A 114 -15.77 8.35 3.51
C GLU A 114 -14.31 7.91 3.36
N THR A 115 -14.10 6.70 2.85
CA THR A 115 -12.76 6.21 2.52
C THR A 115 -12.61 6.15 1.01
N HIS A 116 -11.61 6.85 0.49
CA HIS A 116 -11.34 6.93 -0.94
C HIS A 116 -10.02 6.28 -1.31
N LEU A 117 -9.97 5.69 -2.50
CA LEU A 117 -8.76 5.14 -3.09
C LEU A 117 -8.01 6.24 -3.82
N LEU A 118 -6.73 6.41 -3.49
CA LEU A 118 -5.81 7.34 -4.13
C LEU A 118 -4.71 6.56 -4.87
N THR A 119 -4.53 6.85 -6.15
CA THR A 119 -3.48 6.28 -6.99
C THR A 119 -2.26 7.19 -6.99
N LEU A 120 -1.09 6.67 -6.62
CA LEU A 120 0.15 7.43 -6.62
C LEU A 120 0.62 7.72 -8.05
N GLY A 121 1.02 8.94 -8.29
CA GLY A 121 1.38 9.44 -9.62
C GLY A 121 0.21 9.97 -10.44
N LYS A 122 -1.04 9.73 -10.00
CA LYS A 122 -2.26 10.25 -10.63
C LYS A 122 -3.01 11.18 -9.68
N ASP A 123 -3.51 10.64 -8.57
CA ASP A 123 -4.29 11.38 -7.58
C ASP A 123 -3.39 12.04 -6.51
N VAL A 124 -2.22 11.44 -6.26
CA VAL A 124 -1.18 11.97 -5.37
C VAL A 124 0.14 12.04 -6.14
N PRO A 125 0.76 13.23 -6.27
CA PRO A 125 2.04 13.36 -6.97
C PRO A 125 3.15 12.61 -6.22
N ILE A 126 4.04 11.93 -6.99
CA ILE A 126 5.19 11.20 -6.45
C ILE A 126 6.52 11.95 -6.60
N LEU A 127 6.48 13.21 -7.02
CA LEU A 127 7.63 14.11 -7.20
C LEU A 127 7.62 15.18 -6.09
N GLU A 128 8.60 16.08 -6.08
CA GLU A 128 8.68 17.18 -5.09
C GLU A 128 7.42 18.03 -4.97
N GLN A 129 6.58 18.03 -5.98
CA GLN A 129 5.28 18.70 -5.99
C GLN A 129 4.33 18.23 -4.87
N TYR A 130 4.54 17.04 -4.30
CA TYR A 130 3.71 16.56 -3.19
C TYR A 130 3.78 17.47 -1.95
N LYS A 131 4.86 18.24 -1.77
CA LYS A 131 5.04 19.14 -0.63
C LYS A 131 3.99 20.25 -0.54
N ASN A 132 3.44 20.64 -1.68
CA ASN A 132 2.39 21.66 -1.81
C ASN A 132 1.07 21.08 -2.32
N PHE A 133 0.97 19.77 -2.33
CA PHE A 133 -0.22 19.04 -2.77
C PHE A 133 -1.27 19.07 -1.66
N HIS A 134 -2.52 19.31 -2.06
CA HIS A 134 -3.69 19.15 -1.21
C HIS A 134 -4.57 18.06 -1.79
N ALA A 135 -4.78 17.01 -1.02
CA ALA A 135 -5.65 15.92 -1.40
C ALA A 135 -7.11 16.42 -1.42
N SER A 136 -7.84 16.02 -2.44
CA SER A 136 -9.27 16.27 -2.52
C SER A 136 -9.97 15.06 -3.10
N ALA A 137 -11.20 14.83 -2.68
CA ALA A 137 -12.06 13.81 -3.22
C ALA A 137 -13.46 14.39 -3.44
N THR A 138 -14.27 13.64 -4.17
CA THR A 138 -15.68 14.00 -4.40
C THR A 138 -16.53 12.80 -4.01
N SER A 139 -17.55 13.02 -3.19
CA SER A 139 -18.51 11.99 -2.81
C SER A 139 -19.35 11.52 -3.99
N SER A 140 -20.06 10.43 -3.83
CA SER A 140 -20.92 9.86 -4.87
C SER A 140 -22.07 10.79 -5.31
N ASP A 141 -22.48 11.73 -4.45
CA ASP A 141 -23.49 12.76 -4.69
C ASP A 141 -22.90 14.12 -5.13
N GLY A 142 -21.59 14.17 -5.44
CA GLY A 142 -20.92 15.30 -6.06
C GLY A 142 -20.43 16.38 -5.10
N LYS A 143 -20.42 16.11 -3.77
CA LYS A 143 -19.92 17.04 -2.76
C LYS A 143 -18.41 17.00 -2.65
N THR A 144 -17.80 18.13 -2.31
CA THR A 144 -16.37 18.20 -2.04
C THR A 144 -16.06 17.60 -0.68
N LEU A 145 -15.06 16.75 -0.64
CA LEU A 145 -14.55 16.12 0.57
C LEU A 145 -13.19 16.72 0.93
N GLU A 146 -12.97 16.88 2.23
CA GLU A 146 -11.70 17.36 2.79
C GLU A 146 -10.92 16.19 3.40
N PRO A 147 -9.55 16.22 3.37
CA PRO A 147 -8.75 15.19 4.02
C PRO A 147 -9.04 15.15 5.53
N ASP A 148 -9.33 13.96 6.06
CA ASP A 148 -9.47 13.72 7.51
C ASP A 148 -8.15 13.18 8.09
N PHE A 149 -7.03 13.78 7.67
CA PHE A 149 -5.67 13.43 8.09
C PHE A 149 -4.71 14.61 7.85
N ASP A 150 -3.60 14.64 8.59
CA ASP A 150 -2.49 15.56 8.26
C ASP A 150 -1.74 15.03 7.04
N GLU A 151 -1.86 15.75 5.92
CA GLU A 151 -1.34 15.32 4.61
C GLU A 151 0.18 15.14 4.61
N ARG A 152 0.93 16.00 5.33
CA ARG A 152 2.39 15.90 5.38
C ARG A 152 2.83 14.63 6.10
N SER A 153 2.17 14.31 7.19
CA SER A 153 2.44 13.08 7.95
C SER A 153 1.99 11.85 7.17
N TYR A 154 0.79 11.90 6.56
CA TYR A 154 0.20 10.77 5.88
C TYR A 154 0.98 10.35 4.63
N PHE A 155 1.46 11.30 3.85
CA PHE A 155 2.24 11.05 2.64
C PHE A 155 3.75 11.06 2.86
N HIS A 156 4.23 11.07 4.11
CA HIS A 156 5.66 11.16 4.41
C HIS A 156 6.49 10.03 3.79
N PHE A 157 5.95 8.81 3.72
CA PHE A 157 6.61 7.66 3.10
C PHE A 157 6.96 7.90 1.62
N ILE A 158 6.18 8.73 0.90
CA ILE A 158 6.44 9.08 -0.51
C ILE A 158 7.80 9.77 -0.62
N ALA A 159 8.01 10.83 0.16
CA ALA A 159 9.27 11.55 0.18
C ALA A 159 10.45 10.69 0.59
N ARG A 160 10.22 9.83 1.57
CA ARG A 160 11.27 9.06 2.21
C ARG A 160 11.76 7.90 1.35
N HIS A 161 10.87 7.27 0.59
CA HIS A 161 11.15 6.00 -0.07
C HIS A 161 11.00 6.02 -1.60
N LEU A 162 10.10 6.84 -2.13
CA LEU A 162 9.82 6.84 -3.56
C LEU A 162 10.72 7.81 -4.35
N PHE A 163 11.27 8.85 -3.71
CA PHE A 163 12.22 9.77 -4.36
C PHE A 163 13.64 9.24 -4.47
N LYS A 164 14.07 8.32 -3.63
CA LYS A 164 15.44 7.80 -3.61
C LYS A 164 15.86 7.00 -4.85
N LYS A 165 14.96 6.76 -5.80
CA LYS A 165 15.23 5.96 -7.01
C LYS A 165 15.62 6.76 -8.24
N THR A 166 15.83 8.07 -8.15
CA THR A 166 16.17 8.94 -9.30
C THR A 166 17.61 9.44 -9.31
N ASP A 167 18.48 9.01 -8.40
CA ASP A 167 19.91 9.24 -8.55
C ASP A 167 20.55 8.09 -9.34
N PRO A 168 21.21 8.41 -10.50
CA PRO A 168 21.87 7.44 -11.35
C PRO A 168 23.14 6.84 -10.71
#